data_f15303dddafd204d2fcdcbef15555ced
#
_entry.id   f15303dddafd204d2fcdcbef15555ced
#
_cell.length_a   1.000
_cell.length_b   1.000
_cell.length_c   1.000
_cell.angle_alpha   90.00
_cell.angle_beta   90.00
_cell.angle_gamma   90.00
#
_symmetry.space_group_name_H-M   'P 1'
#
loop_
_entity.id
_entity.type
_entity.pdbx_description
1 polymer ?
#
loop_
_entity_poly.entity_id
_entity_poly.type
_entity_poly.pdbx_seq_one_letter_code
_entity_poly.pdbx_strand_id
1 'polypeptide(L)'
;MNEKELYRQKAQAQLDERKADIAKLKAKASGAKADAQIAINKEVEALERRLEDAQAKLSELAGAREDAWDSVKKGVESAWDSLQSAVSDVASKFKD
;
A
#
# COMPACT_ATOMS: atom_id res chain seq x y z
N MET A 1 -25.11 6.21 3.76
CA MET A 1 -23.88 6.17 2.97
C MET A 1 -24.11 5.45 1.66
N ASN A 2 -23.62 5.98 0.55
CA ASN A 2 -23.77 5.32 -0.74
C ASN A 2 -22.63 4.32 -0.97
N GLU A 3 -22.77 3.51 -2.01
CA GLU A 3 -21.79 2.46 -2.35
C GLU A 3 -20.39 3.02 -2.62
N LYS A 4 -20.31 4.19 -3.24
CA LYS A 4 -19.02 4.83 -3.56
C LYS A 4 -18.27 5.23 -2.28
N GLU A 5 -18.96 5.78 -1.31
CA GLU A 5 -18.37 6.13 -0.02
C GLU A 5 -17.92 4.90 0.74
N LEU A 6 -18.74 3.86 0.76
CA LEU A 6 -18.38 2.59 1.40
C LEU A 6 -17.14 1.97 0.75
N TYR A 7 -17.08 2.00 -0.58
CA TYR A 7 -15.91 1.51 -1.30
C TYR A 7 -14.65 2.26 -0.90
N ARG A 8 -14.72 3.60 -0.87
CA ARG A 8 -13.57 4.41 -0.49
C ARG A 8 -13.11 4.17 0.94
N GLN A 9 -14.06 4.03 1.87
CA GLN A 9 -13.76 3.75 3.26
C GLN A 9 -13.07 2.39 3.41
N LYS A 10 -13.59 1.38 2.72
CA LYS A 10 -13.01 0.04 2.74
C LYS A 10 -11.60 0.05 2.16
N ALA A 11 -11.42 0.72 1.03
CA ALA A 11 -10.11 0.83 0.38
C ALA A 11 -9.11 1.56 1.27
N GLN A 12 -9.54 2.66 1.91
CA GLN A 12 -8.67 3.40 2.83
C GLN A 12 -8.25 2.54 4.02
N ALA A 13 -9.19 1.76 4.58
CA ALA A 13 -8.88 0.86 5.68
C ALA A 13 -7.84 -0.19 5.27
N GLN A 14 -7.96 -0.72 4.05
CA GLN A 14 -6.99 -1.69 3.52
C GLN A 14 -5.60 -1.05 3.33
N LEU A 15 -5.55 0.20 2.85
CA LEU A 15 -4.28 0.92 2.72
C LEU A 15 -3.65 1.18 4.09
N ASP A 16 -4.47 1.52 5.08
CA ASP A 16 -4.00 1.76 6.45
C ASP A 16 -3.40 0.48 7.05
N GLU A 17 -3.98 -0.69 6.76
CA GLU A 17 -3.43 -1.98 7.17
C GLU A 17 -2.06 -2.23 6.54
N ARG A 18 -1.91 -1.92 5.24
CA ARG A 18 -0.62 -2.09 4.57
C ARG A 18 0.41 -1.10 5.09
N LYS A 19 -0.02 0.11 5.43
CA LYS A 19 0.85 1.10 6.07
C LYS A 19 1.39 0.58 7.40
N ALA A 20 0.54 -0.08 8.19
CA ALA A 20 0.94 -0.70 9.45
C ALA A 20 1.94 -1.84 9.22
N ASP A 21 1.72 -2.65 8.18
CA ASP A 21 2.65 -3.74 7.83
C ASP A 21 4.03 -3.19 7.46
N ILE A 22 4.06 -2.09 6.71
CA ILE A 22 5.32 -1.43 6.34
C ILE A 22 6.02 -0.89 7.59
N ALA A 23 5.27 -0.31 8.52
CA ALA A 23 5.82 0.17 9.78
C ALA A 23 6.45 -0.96 10.59
N LYS A 24 5.87 -2.15 10.58
CA LYS A 24 6.43 -3.34 11.24
C LYS A 24 7.75 -3.74 10.59
N LEU A 25 7.84 -3.68 9.27
CA LEU A 25 9.08 -3.97 8.55
C LEU A 25 10.18 -2.96 8.91
N LYS A 26 9.82 -1.68 9.02
CA LYS A 26 10.75 -0.64 9.46
C LYS A 26 11.28 -0.92 10.87
N ALA A 27 10.38 -1.29 11.77
CA ALA A 27 10.75 -1.63 13.15
C ALA A 27 11.70 -2.83 13.19
N LYS A 28 11.43 -3.83 12.35
CA LYS A 28 12.29 -5.01 12.21
C LYS A 28 13.68 -4.61 11.71
N ALA A 29 13.75 -3.68 10.77
CA ALA A 29 15.02 -3.19 10.24
C ALA A 29 15.88 -2.58 11.34
N SER A 30 15.28 -1.78 12.23
CA SER A 30 16.04 -1.10 13.29
C SER A 30 16.67 -2.06 14.28
N GLY A 31 16.16 -3.30 14.40
CA GLY A 31 16.72 -4.33 15.25
C GLY A 31 17.67 -5.31 14.55
N ALA A 32 17.89 -5.12 13.24
CA ALA A 32 18.69 -6.03 12.44
C ALA A 32 20.15 -5.60 12.36
N LYS A 33 21.01 -6.55 11.95
CA LYS A 33 22.42 -6.24 11.67
C LYS A 33 22.51 -5.28 10.47
N ALA A 34 23.62 -4.54 10.37
CA ALA A 34 23.77 -3.47 9.38
C ALA A 34 23.41 -3.86 7.95
N ASP A 35 23.91 -4.99 7.46
CA ASP A 35 23.64 -5.43 6.09
C ASP A 35 22.16 -5.75 5.88
N ALA A 36 21.54 -6.43 6.84
CA ALA A 36 20.11 -6.74 6.79
C ALA A 36 19.27 -5.46 6.90
N GLN A 37 19.68 -4.53 7.75
CA GLN A 37 19.01 -3.25 7.91
C GLN A 37 18.99 -2.47 6.60
N ILE A 38 20.13 -2.41 5.90
CA ILE A 38 20.23 -1.73 4.60
C ILE A 38 19.28 -2.39 3.58
N ALA A 39 19.29 -3.73 3.52
CA ALA A 39 18.45 -4.47 2.59
C ALA A 39 16.96 -4.25 2.87
N ILE A 40 16.55 -4.31 4.13
CA ILE A 40 15.15 -4.11 4.52
C ILE A 40 14.72 -2.67 4.21
N ASN A 41 15.54 -1.68 4.57
CA ASN A 41 15.22 -0.28 4.33
C ASN A 41 15.04 0.03 2.83
N LYS A 42 15.84 -0.59 1.99
CA LYS A 42 15.73 -0.44 0.54
C LYS A 42 14.38 -0.94 0.03
N GLU A 43 13.98 -2.12 0.52
CA GLU A 43 12.68 -2.71 0.15
C GLU A 43 11.52 -1.87 0.72
N VAL A 44 11.67 -1.36 1.95
CA VAL A 44 10.65 -0.52 2.59
C VAL A 44 10.44 0.78 1.80
N GLU A 45 11.51 1.40 1.31
CA GLU A 45 11.38 2.59 0.47
C GLU A 45 10.55 2.32 -0.79
N ALA A 46 10.76 1.17 -1.42
CA ALA A 46 9.97 0.77 -2.59
C ALA A 46 8.50 0.57 -2.22
N LEU A 47 8.24 -0.05 -1.06
CA LEU A 47 6.87 -0.25 -0.57
C LEU A 47 6.18 1.08 -0.27
N GLU A 48 6.90 2.03 0.32
CA GLU A 48 6.37 3.35 0.62
C GLU A 48 5.95 4.10 -0.64
N ARG A 49 6.73 3.96 -1.71
CA ARG A 49 6.37 4.55 -3.02
C ARG A 49 5.10 3.92 -3.59
N ARG A 50 4.95 2.60 -3.47
CA ARG A 50 3.74 1.91 -3.91
C ARG A 50 2.52 2.31 -3.08
N LEU A 51 2.72 2.49 -1.78
CA LEU A 51 1.66 2.96 -0.88
C LEU A 51 1.20 4.37 -1.27
N GLU A 52 2.14 5.27 -1.54
CA GLU A 52 1.84 6.63 -1.99
C GLU A 52 1.05 6.62 -3.31
N ASP A 53 1.46 5.75 -4.25
CA ASP A 53 0.76 5.62 -5.52
C ASP A 53 -0.69 5.14 -5.32
N ALA A 54 -0.88 4.12 -4.48
CA ALA A 54 -2.21 3.59 -4.19
C ALA A 54 -3.07 4.67 -3.49
N GLN A 55 -2.49 5.42 -2.56
CA GLN A 55 -3.19 6.50 -1.87
C GLN A 55 -3.58 7.63 -2.85
N ALA A 56 -2.69 7.97 -3.77
CA ALA A 56 -2.97 8.98 -4.78
C ALA A 56 -4.12 8.54 -5.70
N LYS A 57 -4.12 7.27 -6.11
CA LYS A 57 -5.21 6.70 -6.92
C LYS A 57 -6.54 6.74 -6.18
N LEU A 58 -6.53 6.41 -4.90
CA LEU A 58 -7.74 6.45 -4.08
C LEU A 58 -8.25 7.88 -3.92
N SER A 59 -7.36 8.84 -3.73
CA SER A 59 -7.73 10.27 -3.65
C SER A 59 -8.32 10.76 -4.98
N GLU A 60 -7.78 10.30 -6.10
CA GLU A 60 -8.29 10.60 -7.43
C GLU A 60 -9.72 10.07 -7.59
N LEU A 61 -9.98 8.86 -7.05
CA LEU A 61 -11.31 8.26 -7.09
C LEU A 61 -12.34 9.12 -6.35
N ALA A 62 -11.94 9.75 -5.24
CA ALA A 62 -12.83 10.61 -4.46
C ALA A 62 -13.35 11.81 -5.28
N GLY A 63 -12.55 12.31 -6.22
CA GLY A 63 -12.91 13.42 -7.09
C GLY A 63 -13.41 12.99 -8.47
N ALA A 64 -13.51 11.70 -8.73
CA ALA A 64 -13.87 11.20 -10.06
C ALA A 64 -15.34 11.48 -10.39
N ARG A 65 -15.57 11.84 -11.65
CA ARG A 65 -16.93 12.02 -12.18
C ARG A 65 -17.54 10.63 -12.40
N GLU A 66 -18.86 10.61 -12.48
CA GLU A 66 -19.64 9.37 -12.66
C GLU A 66 -19.11 8.51 -13.82
N ASP A 67 -18.83 9.16 -14.95
CA ASP A 67 -18.36 8.46 -16.17
C ASP A 67 -16.91 7.97 -16.06
N ALA A 68 -16.12 8.51 -15.14
CA ALA A 68 -14.74 8.10 -14.91
C ALA A 68 -14.57 7.12 -13.74
N TRP A 69 -15.61 6.93 -12.95
CA TRP A 69 -15.56 6.14 -11.71
C TRP A 69 -14.97 4.75 -11.92
N ASP A 70 -15.51 3.99 -12.87
CA ASP A 70 -15.08 2.60 -13.09
C ASP A 70 -13.62 2.51 -13.52
N SER A 71 -13.18 3.44 -14.36
CA SER A 71 -11.80 3.47 -14.84
C SER A 71 -10.83 3.78 -13.68
N VAL A 72 -11.15 4.79 -12.88
CA VAL A 72 -10.31 5.18 -11.73
C VAL A 72 -10.30 4.06 -10.69
N LYS A 73 -11.45 3.42 -10.45
CA LYS A 73 -11.58 2.29 -9.54
C LYS A 73 -10.64 1.14 -9.94
N LYS A 74 -10.56 0.83 -11.22
CA LYS A 74 -9.64 -0.19 -11.73
C LYS A 74 -8.19 0.17 -11.45
N GLY A 75 -7.85 1.46 -11.56
CA GLY A 75 -6.54 1.96 -11.20
C GLY A 75 -6.22 1.75 -9.72
N VAL A 76 -7.20 2.02 -8.85
CA VAL A 76 -7.06 1.77 -7.39
C VAL A 76 -6.82 0.29 -7.12
N GLU A 77 -7.61 -0.58 -7.74
CA GLU A 77 -7.49 -2.03 -7.54
C GLU A 77 -6.14 -2.57 -8.04
N SER A 78 -5.67 -2.07 -9.18
CA SER A 78 -4.36 -2.46 -9.72
C SER A 78 -3.22 -2.01 -8.80
N ALA A 79 -3.29 -0.77 -8.31
CA ALA A 79 -2.29 -0.26 -7.37
C ALA A 79 -2.32 -1.03 -6.04
N TRP A 80 -3.52 -1.38 -5.59
CA TRP A 80 -3.71 -2.19 -4.37
C TRP A 80 -3.07 -3.58 -4.53
N ASP A 81 -3.34 -4.27 -5.64
CA ASP A 81 -2.77 -5.60 -5.90
C ASP A 81 -1.25 -5.54 -5.95
N SER A 82 -0.70 -4.53 -6.59
CA SER A 82 0.74 -4.30 -6.67
C SER A 82 1.35 -4.11 -5.28
N LEU A 83 0.71 -3.29 -4.45
CA LEU A 83 1.15 -3.02 -3.09
C LEU A 83 1.08 -4.28 -2.22
N GLN A 84 -0.05 -4.97 -2.26
CA GLN A 84 -0.27 -6.17 -1.46
C GLN A 84 0.75 -7.26 -1.78
N SER A 85 0.98 -7.52 -3.07
CA SER A 85 1.97 -8.51 -3.52
C SER A 85 3.38 -8.12 -3.07
N ALA A 86 3.74 -6.85 -3.20
CA ALA A 86 5.06 -6.37 -2.81
C ALA A 86 5.28 -6.48 -1.30
N VAL A 87 4.28 -6.11 -0.50
CA VAL A 87 4.37 -6.24 0.97
C VAL A 87 4.54 -7.71 1.37
N SER A 88 3.76 -8.60 0.76
CA SER A 88 3.83 -10.04 1.02
C SER A 88 5.21 -10.60 0.67
N ASP A 89 5.74 -10.21 -0.49
CA ASP A 89 7.06 -10.67 -0.94
C ASP A 89 8.17 -10.21 0.01
N VAL A 90 8.15 -8.97 0.42
CA VAL A 90 9.16 -8.43 1.35
C VAL A 90 9.03 -9.09 2.73
N ALA A 91 7.82 -9.26 3.22
CA ALA A 91 7.58 -9.94 4.51
C ALA A 91 8.13 -11.36 4.48
N SER A 92 7.94 -12.09 3.38
CA SER A 92 8.46 -13.46 3.21
C SER A 92 9.98 -13.49 3.15
N LYS A 93 10.57 -12.51 2.47
CA LYS A 93 12.03 -12.41 2.28
C LYS A 93 12.76 -12.19 3.60
N PHE A 94 12.18 -11.44 4.52
CA PHE A 94 12.79 -11.10 5.80
C PHE A 94 12.10 -11.78 6.98
N LYS A 95 11.45 -12.87 6.74
CA LYS A 95 10.80 -13.68 7.77
C LYS A 95 11.85 -14.37 8.65
N ASP A 96 11.63 -14.34 9.95
CA ASP A 96 12.49 -15.00 10.93
C ASP A 96 12.32 -16.52 10.95
#